data_0838a0932985e1404e32cd15240ffcdd
#
_entry.id   0838a0932985e1404e32cd15240ffcdd
#
_cell.length_a   1.000
_cell.length_b   1.000
_cell.length_c   1.000
_cell.angle_alpha   90.00
_cell.angle_beta   90.00
_cell.angle_gamma   90.00
#
_symmetry.space_group_name_H-M   'P 1'
#
loop_
_entity.id
_entity.type
_entity.pdbx_description
1 polymer ?
#
loop_
_entity_poly.entity_id
_entity_poly.type
_entity_poly.pdbx_seq_one_letter_code
_entity_poly.pdbx_strand_id
1 'polypeptide(L)'
;MDYKFKLDLSWNIGLRNMYTPFSKINKLRLMIPNIISYKQNIIYTSPSFKREVDVFIRTTSNLDRNSVAFHRKELLDRLNTIIFENDLSGSTKGKWLSTKEFKKKLQATKILPSPFGWGELGVRDYEAFIHGAMLLKPSMAHMETWPPIFIENETYIPFNWDFSDLNDKISYFIKHE
;
A
#
# COMPACT_ATOMS: atom_id res chain seq x y z
N MET A 1 -12.98 21.23 18.60
CA MET A 1 -12.82 19.96 19.35
C MET A 1 -12.12 18.99 18.41
N ASP A 2 -10.83 18.77 18.65
CA ASP A 2 -10.06 17.79 17.87
C ASP A 2 -10.37 16.40 18.43
N TYR A 3 -11.26 15.67 17.78
CA TYR A 3 -11.49 14.28 18.08
C TYR A 3 -10.36 13.45 17.50
N LYS A 4 -9.34 13.16 18.29
CA LYS A 4 -8.32 12.18 17.96
C LYS A 4 -8.81 10.80 18.39
N PHE A 5 -9.06 9.94 17.45
CA PHE A 5 -9.36 8.54 17.73
C PHE A 5 -8.05 7.78 17.91
N LYS A 6 -7.77 7.31 19.12
CA LYS A 6 -6.73 6.31 19.34
C LYS A 6 -7.21 5.00 18.74
N LEU A 7 -6.61 4.60 17.66
CA LEU A 7 -6.72 3.23 17.18
C LEU A 7 -5.57 2.45 17.78
N ASP A 8 -5.84 1.62 18.74
CA ASP A 8 -4.99 0.48 19.03
C ASP A 8 -4.82 -0.31 17.75
N LEU A 9 -3.64 -0.92 17.56
CA LEU A 9 -3.34 -1.81 16.45
C LEU A 9 -4.54 -2.74 16.23
N SER A 10 -5.49 -2.28 15.45
CA SER A 10 -6.55 -3.16 15.02
C SER A 10 -5.89 -4.13 14.06
N TRP A 11 -5.89 -5.39 14.39
CA TRP A 11 -5.42 -6.52 13.61
C TRP A 11 -6.19 -6.70 12.29
N ASN A 12 -6.85 -5.67 11.82
CA ASN A 12 -7.49 -5.56 10.52
C ASN A 12 -6.50 -5.47 9.36
N ILE A 13 -5.25 -5.84 9.59
CA ILE A 13 -4.30 -6.11 8.53
C ILE A 13 -4.78 -7.38 7.82
N GLY A 14 -5.76 -7.19 6.98
CA GLY A 14 -6.07 -7.94 5.78
C GLY A 14 -5.99 -9.47 5.79
N LEU A 15 -6.07 -10.12 6.92
CA LEU A 15 -6.17 -11.57 6.97
C LEU A 15 -7.63 -12.01 6.96
N ARG A 16 -8.36 -11.65 5.89
CA ARG A 16 -9.74 -12.10 5.65
C ARG A 16 -9.95 -13.59 5.97
N ASN A 17 -8.91 -14.41 5.81
CA ASN A 17 -8.94 -15.83 6.11
C ASN A 17 -8.76 -16.17 7.60
N MET A 18 -8.31 -15.24 8.44
CA MET A 18 -8.18 -15.47 9.87
C MET A 18 -9.48 -15.30 10.66
N TYR A 19 -10.43 -14.54 10.14
CA TYR A 19 -11.72 -14.29 10.82
C TYR A 19 -12.81 -15.31 10.53
N THR A 20 -12.51 -16.36 9.78
CA THR A 20 -13.44 -17.49 9.69
C THR A 20 -13.38 -18.31 10.97
N PRO A 21 -14.54 -18.56 11.63
CA PRO A 21 -14.56 -19.27 12.91
C PRO A 21 -13.79 -20.58 12.84
N PHE A 22 -13.09 -20.86 13.92
CA PHE A 22 -12.19 -22.01 14.10
C PHE A 22 -12.84 -23.41 13.94
N SER A 23 -14.09 -23.47 13.53
CA SER A 23 -14.86 -24.71 13.40
C SER A 23 -14.35 -25.73 12.37
N LYS A 24 -13.26 -25.41 11.64
CA LYS A 24 -12.70 -26.35 10.67
C LYS A 24 -11.19 -26.47 10.86
N ILE A 25 -10.78 -27.51 11.58
CA ILE A 25 -9.39 -27.92 11.84
C ILE A 25 -8.50 -27.94 10.58
N ASN A 26 -9.08 -28.14 9.41
CA ASN A 26 -8.38 -28.09 8.13
C ASN A 26 -7.80 -26.71 7.77
N LYS A 27 -8.35 -25.61 8.32
CA LYS A 27 -7.82 -24.26 8.08
C LYS A 27 -6.57 -23.95 8.90
N LEU A 28 -6.47 -24.51 10.11
CA LEU A 28 -5.27 -24.36 10.95
C LEU A 28 -4.04 -24.99 10.25
N ARG A 29 -4.23 -26.12 9.59
CA ARG A 29 -3.17 -26.82 8.84
C ARG A 29 -2.66 -26.02 7.62
N LEU A 30 -3.51 -25.17 7.03
CA LEU A 30 -3.12 -24.28 5.93
C LEU A 30 -2.47 -22.97 6.42
N MET A 31 -2.71 -22.58 7.67
CA MET A 31 -2.15 -21.35 8.25
C MET A 31 -0.70 -21.52 8.71
N ILE A 32 -0.35 -22.70 9.24
CA ILE A 32 1.00 -22.98 9.75
C ILE A 32 2.08 -22.79 8.68
N PRO A 33 1.96 -23.35 7.46
CA PRO A 33 2.92 -23.13 6.39
C PRO A 33 3.03 -21.66 5.98
N ASN A 34 1.91 -20.93 5.96
CA ASN A 34 1.90 -19.51 5.61
C ASN A 34 2.58 -18.63 6.66
N ILE A 35 2.39 -18.93 7.95
CA ILE A 35 3.07 -18.23 9.05
C ILE A 35 4.57 -18.53 9.03
N ILE A 36 4.96 -19.77 8.81
CA ILE A 36 6.36 -20.18 8.71
C ILE A 36 7.01 -19.58 7.47
N SER A 37 6.33 -19.62 6.32
CA SER A 37 6.77 -18.99 5.08
C SER A 37 6.93 -17.48 5.22
N TYR A 38 6.03 -16.81 5.96
CA TYR A 38 6.11 -15.38 6.20
C TYR A 38 7.32 -14.99 7.06
N LYS A 39 7.64 -15.79 8.09
CA LYS A 39 8.84 -15.57 8.93
C LYS A 39 10.16 -15.77 8.16
N GLN A 40 10.18 -16.64 7.15
CA GLN A 40 11.43 -17.02 6.47
C GLN A 40 11.82 -16.09 5.32
N ASN A 41 10.96 -15.17 4.88
CA ASN A 41 11.14 -14.45 3.61
C ASN A 41 10.95 -12.92 3.68
N ILE A 42 11.11 -12.29 4.85
CA ILE A 42 11.17 -10.82 4.89
C ILE A 42 12.59 -10.42 4.48
N ILE A 43 12.76 -10.14 3.20
CA ILE A 43 14.01 -9.58 2.67
C ILE A 43 13.79 -8.09 2.52
N TYR A 44 14.47 -7.31 3.36
CA TYR A 44 14.48 -5.86 3.25
C TYR A 44 15.29 -5.42 2.03
N THR A 45 14.75 -4.50 1.26
CA THR A 45 15.49 -3.88 0.16
C THR A 45 16.18 -2.64 0.67
N SER A 46 17.49 -2.53 0.43
CA SER A 46 18.25 -1.33 0.79
C SER A 46 17.64 -0.08 0.13
N PRO A 47 17.58 1.06 0.84
CA PRO A 47 17.21 2.34 0.24
C PRO A 47 18.12 2.73 -0.95
N SER A 48 19.38 2.33 -0.92
CA SER A 48 20.34 2.58 -2.01
C SER A 48 20.16 1.66 -3.24
N PHE A 49 19.18 0.76 -3.22
CA PHE A 49 18.90 -0.10 -4.37
C PHE A 49 18.37 0.73 -5.54
N LYS A 50 19.01 0.62 -6.71
CA LYS A 50 18.57 1.33 -7.91
C LYS A 50 17.17 0.91 -8.32
N ARG A 51 16.26 1.88 -8.44
CA ARG A 51 14.84 1.65 -8.76
C ARG A 51 14.53 2.15 -10.16
N GLU A 52 13.94 1.28 -10.97
CA GLU A 52 13.66 1.56 -12.38
C GLU A 52 12.16 1.82 -12.65
N VAL A 53 11.32 1.62 -11.65
CA VAL A 53 9.87 1.79 -11.78
C VAL A 53 9.43 2.98 -10.93
N ASP A 54 8.98 4.04 -11.59
CA ASP A 54 8.61 5.26 -10.88
C ASP A 54 7.36 5.04 -10.01
N VAL A 55 6.29 4.48 -10.56
CA VAL A 55 5.04 4.25 -9.83
C VAL A 55 4.50 2.85 -10.08
N PHE A 56 4.24 2.10 -9.02
CA PHE A 56 3.65 0.78 -9.12
C PHE A 56 2.53 0.55 -8.14
N ILE A 57 1.40 0.10 -8.63
CA ILE A 57 0.29 -0.34 -7.79
C ILE A 57 -0.42 -1.53 -8.43
N ARG A 58 -0.80 -2.49 -7.62
CA ARG A 58 -1.73 -3.58 -7.95
C ARG A 58 -2.81 -3.66 -6.89
N THR A 59 -3.99 -3.20 -7.23
CA THR A 59 -5.15 -3.24 -6.35
C THR A 59 -6.41 -3.50 -7.16
N THR A 60 -7.44 -4.02 -6.51
CA THR A 60 -8.76 -4.12 -7.11
C THR A 60 -9.63 -2.96 -6.66
N SER A 61 -10.41 -2.41 -7.56
CA SER A 61 -11.51 -1.49 -7.26
C SER A 61 -12.86 -2.20 -7.17
N ASN A 62 -12.91 -3.49 -7.52
CA ASN A 62 -14.14 -4.29 -7.38
C ASN A 62 -14.25 -4.81 -5.94
N LEU A 63 -14.91 -4.05 -5.09
CA LEU A 63 -15.11 -4.33 -3.66
C LEU A 63 -16.56 -4.09 -3.28
N ASP A 64 -17.06 -4.84 -2.31
CA ASP A 64 -18.43 -4.73 -1.80
C ASP A 64 -18.70 -3.41 -1.04
N ARG A 65 -17.66 -2.66 -0.66
CA ARG A 65 -17.76 -1.34 -0.06
C ARG A 65 -17.65 -0.25 -1.12
N ASN A 66 -18.77 0.35 -1.47
CA ASN A 66 -18.87 1.33 -2.55
C ASN A 66 -17.90 2.53 -2.39
N SER A 67 -17.74 3.05 -1.17
CA SER A 67 -16.82 4.17 -0.90
C SER A 67 -15.37 3.81 -1.17
N VAL A 68 -14.94 2.62 -0.74
CA VAL A 68 -13.56 2.14 -0.97
C VAL A 68 -13.36 1.80 -2.43
N ALA A 69 -14.34 1.17 -3.07
CA ALA A 69 -14.30 0.86 -4.50
C ALA A 69 -14.17 2.13 -5.34
N PHE A 70 -14.97 3.15 -5.05
CA PHE A 70 -14.92 4.45 -5.70
C PHE A 70 -13.56 5.12 -5.53
N HIS A 71 -13.09 5.26 -4.30
CA HIS A 71 -11.80 5.90 -4.01
C HIS A 71 -10.62 5.19 -4.70
N ARG A 72 -10.62 3.86 -4.71
CA ARG A 72 -9.58 3.08 -5.42
C ARG A 72 -9.66 3.23 -6.92
N LYS A 73 -10.86 3.25 -7.49
CA LYS A 73 -11.05 3.47 -8.91
C LYS A 73 -10.53 4.84 -9.32
N GLU A 74 -10.94 5.88 -8.59
CA GLU A 74 -10.52 7.25 -8.83
C GLU A 74 -9.00 7.39 -8.76
N LEU A 75 -8.36 6.83 -7.72
CA LEU A 75 -6.90 6.80 -7.62
C LEU A 75 -6.25 6.13 -8.83
N LEU A 76 -6.74 4.96 -9.24
CA LEU A 76 -6.17 4.24 -10.38
C LEU A 76 -6.30 5.01 -11.69
N ASP A 77 -7.43 5.65 -11.91
CA ASP A 77 -7.68 6.43 -13.11
C ASP A 77 -6.78 7.66 -13.15
N ARG A 78 -6.63 8.40 -12.05
CA ARG A 78 -5.69 9.53 -11.94
C ARG A 78 -4.23 9.11 -12.08
N LEU A 79 -3.83 8.02 -11.46
CA LEU A 79 -2.45 7.50 -11.62
C LEU A 79 -2.14 7.11 -13.07
N ASN A 80 -3.08 6.52 -13.78
CA ASN A 80 -2.89 6.23 -15.20
C ASN A 80 -2.66 7.51 -16.02
N THR A 81 -3.44 8.56 -15.76
CA THR A 81 -3.29 9.87 -16.41
C THR A 81 -1.92 10.47 -16.08
N ILE A 82 -1.54 10.52 -14.80
CA ILE A 82 -0.27 11.08 -14.35
C ILE A 82 0.93 10.33 -14.97
N ILE A 83 0.89 8.99 -14.97
CA ILE A 83 1.94 8.17 -15.56
C ILE A 83 2.09 8.47 -17.06
N PHE A 84 0.98 8.59 -17.77
CA PHE A 84 0.98 8.89 -19.20
C PHE A 84 1.46 10.31 -19.51
N GLU A 85 0.93 11.32 -18.82
CA GLU A 85 1.24 12.73 -19.07
C GLU A 85 2.67 13.11 -18.72
N ASN A 86 3.27 12.45 -17.72
CA ASN A 86 4.64 12.72 -17.28
C ASN A 86 5.67 11.72 -17.81
N ASP A 87 5.29 10.84 -18.74
CA ASP A 87 6.16 9.80 -19.32
C ASP A 87 6.88 8.94 -18.25
N LEU A 88 6.17 8.60 -17.19
CA LEU A 88 6.71 7.83 -16.07
C LEU A 88 6.72 6.34 -16.36
N SER A 89 7.76 5.65 -15.91
CA SER A 89 7.75 4.21 -15.85
C SER A 89 6.81 3.74 -14.76
N GLY A 90 5.72 3.07 -15.13
CA GLY A 90 4.76 2.70 -14.12
C GLY A 90 3.71 1.69 -14.58
N SER A 91 2.96 1.18 -13.62
CA SER A 91 1.89 0.24 -13.93
C SER A 91 0.84 0.18 -12.82
N THR A 92 -0.39 0.43 -13.20
CA THR A 92 -1.58 0.33 -12.34
C THR A 92 -2.43 -0.89 -12.65
N LYS A 93 -2.31 -1.44 -13.86
CA LYS A 93 -3.10 -2.58 -14.37
C LYS A 93 -2.17 -3.66 -14.93
N GLY A 94 -2.69 -4.83 -15.18
CA GLY A 94 -1.97 -5.90 -15.85
C GLY A 94 -2.35 -7.29 -15.38
N LYS A 95 -1.69 -8.30 -15.93
CA LYS A 95 -1.89 -9.71 -15.58
C LYS A 95 -1.57 -9.94 -14.10
N TRP A 96 -2.16 -11.02 -13.56
CA TRP A 96 -1.78 -11.52 -12.25
C TRP A 96 -0.28 -11.81 -12.21
N LEU A 97 0.38 -11.34 -11.16
CA LEU A 97 1.80 -11.59 -10.93
C LEU A 97 1.97 -12.71 -9.90
N SER A 98 2.92 -13.58 -10.12
CA SER A 98 3.36 -14.49 -9.06
C SER A 98 3.94 -13.71 -7.88
N THR A 99 3.96 -14.30 -6.70
CA THR A 99 4.54 -13.66 -5.50
C THR A 99 5.98 -13.19 -5.73
N LYS A 100 6.76 -13.98 -6.47
CA LYS A 100 8.16 -13.65 -6.80
C LYS A 100 8.26 -12.42 -7.72
N GLU A 101 7.44 -12.36 -8.76
CA GLU A 101 7.40 -11.24 -9.69
C GLU A 101 6.89 -9.97 -9.01
N PHE A 102 5.85 -10.09 -8.18
CA PHE A 102 5.31 -8.99 -7.40
C PHE A 102 6.38 -8.39 -6.47
N LYS A 103 7.10 -9.22 -5.71
CA LYS A 103 8.21 -8.77 -4.85
C LYS A 103 9.33 -8.09 -5.64
N LYS A 104 9.71 -8.62 -6.81
CA LYS A 104 10.69 -7.97 -7.69
C LYS A 104 10.23 -6.58 -8.15
N LYS A 105 8.95 -6.45 -8.50
CA LYS A 105 8.37 -5.15 -8.88
C LYS A 105 8.39 -4.17 -7.72
N LEU A 106 8.02 -4.60 -6.50
CA LEU A 106 8.10 -3.76 -5.31
C LEU A 106 9.52 -3.27 -5.04
N GLN A 107 10.52 -4.15 -5.14
CA GLN A 107 11.93 -3.80 -4.96
C GLN A 107 12.41 -2.74 -5.96
N ALA A 108 11.92 -2.81 -7.20
CA ALA A 108 12.29 -1.89 -8.26
C ALA A 108 11.45 -0.59 -8.27
N THR A 109 10.54 -0.42 -7.31
CA THR A 109 9.58 0.68 -7.29
C THR A 109 10.08 1.85 -6.44
N LYS A 110 9.98 3.08 -6.96
CA LYS A 110 10.25 4.31 -6.23
C LYS A 110 9.05 4.70 -5.38
N ILE A 111 7.88 4.87 -5.98
CA ILE A 111 6.64 5.31 -5.34
C ILE A 111 5.62 4.18 -5.33
N LEU A 112 5.16 3.82 -4.12
CA LEU A 112 4.12 2.82 -3.91
C LEU A 112 2.84 3.50 -3.38
N PRO A 113 1.84 3.75 -4.23
CA PRO A 113 0.55 4.27 -3.78
C PRO A 113 -0.20 3.23 -2.96
N SER A 114 -0.72 3.63 -1.80
CA SER A 114 -1.49 2.75 -0.89
C SER A 114 -2.85 3.35 -0.56
N PRO A 115 -3.88 3.07 -1.36
CA PRO A 115 -5.24 3.45 -1.03
C PRO A 115 -5.77 2.64 0.14
N PHE A 116 -6.81 3.18 0.79
CA PHE A 116 -7.50 2.46 1.84
C PHE A 116 -8.12 1.15 1.36
N GLY A 117 -8.25 0.24 2.32
CA GLY A 117 -8.86 -1.06 2.15
C GLY A 117 -10.12 -1.22 3.02
N TRP A 118 -10.21 -2.33 3.72
CA TRP A 118 -11.22 -2.56 4.73
C TRP A 118 -11.03 -1.66 5.96
N GLY A 119 -9.83 -1.14 6.14
CA GLY A 119 -9.43 -0.14 7.09
C GLY A 119 -8.37 0.76 6.49
N GLU A 120 -7.92 1.72 7.25
CA GLU A 120 -6.93 2.71 6.86
C GLU A 120 -5.52 2.09 6.76
N LEU A 121 -5.25 1.08 7.59
CA LEU A 121 -4.00 0.32 7.56
C LEU A 121 -4.11 -0.81 6.54
N GLY A 122 -3.13 -0.94 5.68
CA GLY A 122 -3.05 -1.99 4.67
C GLY A 122 -1.73 -2.73 4.67
N VAL A 123 -1.74 -3.98 4.20
CA VAL A 123 -0.50 -4.77 4.01
C VAL A 123 0.50 -4.01 3.12
N ARG A 124 0.00 -3.24 2.16
CA ARG A 124 0.81 -2.45 1.24
C ARG A 124 1.65 -1.38 1.94
N ASP A 125 1.17 -0.82 3.04
CA ASP A 125 1.93 0.16 3.81
C ASP A 125 3.23 -0.47 4.33
N TYR A 126 3.14 -1.69 4.85
CA TYR A 126 4.30 -2.45 5.30
C TYR A 126 5.18 -2.95 4.14
N GLU A 127 4.58 -3.30 3.00
CA GLU A 127 5.32 -3.65 1.79
C GLU A 127 6.18 -2.47 1.32
N ALA A 128 5.69 -1.23 1.40
CA ALA A 128 6.47 -0.05 1.11
C ALA A 128 7.70 0.04 2.01
N PHE A 129 7.53 -0.08 3.32
CA PHE A 129 8.63 -0.01 4.29
C PHE A 129 9.64 -1.15 4.11
N ILE A 130 9.17 -2.39 3.92
CA ILE A 130 10.04 -3.56 3.73
C ILE A 130 10.89 -3.42 2.46
N HIS A 131 10.31 -2.91 1.39
CA HIS A 131 10.99 -2.76 0.12
C HIS A 131 11.62 -1.38 -0.09
N GLY A 132 11.52 -0.48 0.91
CA GLY A 132 12.10 0.86 0.88
C GLY A 132 11.54 1.72 -0.24
N ALA A 133 10.33 1.44 -0.73
CA ALA A 133 9.63 2.31 -1.64
C ALA A 133 8.99 3.46 -0.87
N MET A 134 8.92 4.64 -1.46
CA MET A 134 8.22 5.76 -0.86
C MET A 134 6.72 5.46 -0.78
N LEU A 135 6.17 5.43 0.43
CA LEU A 135 4.75 5.22 0.65
C LEU A 135 3.97 6.51 0.33
N LEU A 136 3.11 6.46 -0.67
CA LEU A 136 2.21 7.54 -1.03
C LEU A 136 0.77 7.15 -0.63
N LYS A 137 0.16 7.87 0.32
CA LYS A 137 -1.08 7.47 0.95
C LYS A 137 -2.00 8.68 1.20
N PRO A 138 -3.35 8.51 1.19
CA PRO A 138 -4.23 9.58 1.67
C PRO A 138 -3.84 10.02 3.07
N SER A 139 -3.95 11.33 3.36
CA SER A 139 -3.56 11.87 4.66
C SER A 139 -4.17 11.07 5.81
N MET A 140 -3.32 10.69 6.75
CA MET A 140 -3.64 9.94 7.96
C MET A 140 -3.78 10.87 9.19
N ALA A 141 -3.82 12.18 9.00
CA ALA A 141 -3.85 13.19 10.08
C ALA A 141 -5.05 13.04 11.02
N HIS A 142 -6.11 12.35 10.58
CA HIS A 142 -7.30 12.06 11.38
C HIS A 142 -7.10 10.91 12.38
N MET A 143 -5.94 10.22 12.34
CA MET A 143 -5.69 9.02 13.13
C MET A 143 -4.38 9.10 13.90
N GLU A 144 -4.39 8.57 15.11
CA GLU A 144 -3.18 8.24 15.86
C GLU A 144 -2.96 6.73 15.81
N THR A 145 -1.75 6.31 15.48
CA THR A 145 -1.36 4.90 15.51
C THR A 145 -0.32 4.67 16.61
N TRP A 146 -0.33 3.49 17.18
CA TRP A 146 0.73 3.07 18.08
C TRP A 146 1.32 1.72 17.60
N PRO A 147 2.63 1.65 17.30
CA PRO A 147 3.57 2.77 17.24
C PRO A 147 3.19 3.81 16.18
N PRO A 148 3.68 5.06 16.27
CA PRO A 148 3.40 6.10 15.28
C PRO A 148 4.16 5.79 13.99
N ILE A 149 3.53 5.04 13.10
CA ILE A 149 4.12 4.62 11.83
C ILE A 149 3.82 5.57 10.67
N PHE A 150 2.86 6.48 10.83
CA PHE A 150 2.51 7.47 9.82
C PHE A 150 2.89 8.88 10.27
N ILE A 151 4.15 9.23 10.07
CA ILE A 151 4.67 10.58 10.31
C ILE A 151 4.78 11.25 8.95
N GLU A 152 3.96 12.29 8.73
CA GLU A 152 3.88 12.98 7.45
C GLU A 152 5.24 13.53 7.00
N ASN A 153 5.56 13.29 5.74
CA ASN A 153 6.83 13.65 5.10
C ASN A 153 8.11 13.01 5.70
N GLU A 154 7.95 12.06 6.64
CA GLU A 154 9.06 11.26 7.17
C GLU A 154 8.91 9.79 6.81
N THR A 155 7.79 9.17 7.19
CA THR A 155 7.55 7.75 6.94
C THR A 155 6.60 7.52 5.77
N TYR A 156 5.82 8.50 5.42
CA TYR A 156 4.95 8.47 4.24
C TYR A 156 4.71 9.87 3.69
N ILE A 157 4.32 9.94 2.43
CA ILE A 157 3.92 11.19 1.77
C ILE A 157 2.40 11.23 1.72
N PRO A 158 1.78 12.20 2.41
CA PRO A 158 0.34 12.37 2.35
C PRO A 158 -0.10 12.99 1.02
N PHE A 159 -1.23 12.56 0.50
CA PHE A 159 -1.98 13.31 -0.50
C PHE A 159 -3.40 13.58 -0.02
N ASN A 160 -4.02 14.59 -0.60
CA ASN A 160 -5.38 15.01 -0.25
C ASN A 160 -6.40 13.94 -0.66
N TRP A 161 -7.45 13.77 0.15
CA TRP A 161 -8.49 12.77 -0.09
C TRP A 161 -9.22 12.95 -1.43
N ASP A 162 -9.24 14.18 -1.95
CA ASP A 162 -9.80 14.55 -3.26
C ASP A 162 -8.80 14.39 -4.41
N PHE A 163 -7.58 13.94 -4.11
CA PHE A 163 -6.46 13.78 -5.05
C PHE A 163 -5.97 15.07 -5.69
N SER A 164 -6.33 16.25 -5.17
CA SER A 164 -6.01 17.54 -5.79
C SER A 164 -4.50 17.81 -5.93
N ASP A 165 -3.69 17.26 -5.02
CA ASP A 165 -2.22 17.42 -4.99
C ASP A 165 -1.44 16.18 -5.46
N LEU A 166 -2.12 15.15 -5.93
CA LEU A 166 -1.50 13.86 -6.25
C LEU A 166 -0.42 13.98 -7.35
N ASN A 167 -0.71 14.72 -8.42
CA ASN A 167 0.22 14.94 -9.52
C ASN A 167 1.47 15.71 -9.06
N ASP A 168 1.29 16.76 -8.29
CA ASP A 168 2.39 17.61 -7.81
C ASP A 168 3.30 16.81 -6.88
N LYS A 169 2.74 16.00 -5.99
CA LYS A 169 3.49 15.11 -5.10
C LYS A 169 4.34 14.11 -5.89
N ILE A 170 3.74 13.39 -6.83
CA ILE A 170 4.46 12.41 -7.65
C ILE A 170 5.57 13.09 -8.44
N SER A 171 5.25 14.18 -9.14
CA SER A 171 6.20 14.93 -9.97
C SER A 171 7.37 15.49 -9.16
N TYR A 172 7.09 16.00 -7.95
CA TYR A 172 8.12 16.50 -7.06
C TYR A 172 9.11 15.41 -6.67
N PHE A 173 8.62 14.28 -6.18
CA PHE A 173 9.50 13.22 -5.67
C PHE A 173 10.25 12.46 -6.77
N ILE A 174 9.71 12.37 -7.98
CA ILE A 174 10.44 11.80 -9.11
C ILE A 174 11.62 12.69 -9.54
N LYS A 175 11.48 14.02 -9.43
CA LYS A 175 12.52 14.97 -9.80
C LYS A 175 13.63 15.14 -8.74
N HIS A 176 13.34 14.79 -7.48
CA HIS A 176 14.24 15.05 -6.34
C HIS A 176 14.72 13.76 -5.67
N GLU A 177 14.75 12.65 -6.39
CA GLU A 177 15.26 11.36 -5.92
C GLU A 177 16.76 11.37 -5.61
#